data_255dac4f3b1831db62cea561a2d0c5bc
#
_entry.id   255dac4f3b1831db62cea561a2d0c5bc
#
_cell.length_a   1.000
_cell.length_b   1.000
_cell.length_c   1.000
_cell.angle_alpha   90.00
_cell.angle_beta   90.00
_cell.angle_gamma   90.00
#
_symmetry.space_group_name_H-M   'P 1'
#
loop_
_entity.id
_entity.type
_entity.pdbx_description
1 polymer ?
#
loop_
_entity_poly.entity_id
_entity_poly.type
_entity_poly.pdbx_seq_one_letter_code
_entity_poly.pdbx_strand_id
1 'polypeptide(L)'
;VKVKVVTMEKIPLNGTQGFSGTIEEMTGSTLSFPVGGTIGQIAVTVGQRVAKGAIIATVDESTLQNTYNASAALLAQAEDAYQRLKQLHDNGSLPEIQWVEAQSKLKQAAASEQVARKSLDDCRLCAPFSGIISEKSVETGQNVMPGMPVVKLVTIHQVKVKVAVPENEIAQVRIGQTARIMVPALDNRVFEGSIIEKGVAAHALSRSYEVKVLVDNPEQVLMPGMICQMYMN
;
A
#
# COMPACT_ATOMS: atom_id res chain seq x y z
N VAL A 1 54.83 -18.62 48.78
CA VAL A 1 53.87 -17.75 48.05
C VAL A 1 52.49 -18.42 48.15
N LYS A 2 51.52 -17.79 48.87
CA LYS A 2 50.15 -18.29 48.94
C LYS A 2 49.42 -17.81 47.71
N VAL A 3 49.05 -18.71 46.81
CA VAL A 3 48.23 -18.43 45.65
C VAL A 3 46.76 -18.65 46.03
N LYS A 4 45.90 -17.62 45.86
CA LYS A 4 44.47 -17.73 46.05
C LYS A 4 43.86 -18.17 44.73
N VAL A 5 43.45 -19.43 44.63
CA VAL A 5 42.72 -19.98 43.47
C VAL A 5 41.25 -19.58 43.59
N VAL A 6 40.76 -18.76 42.65
CA VAL A 6 39.32 -18.49 42.52
C VAL A 6 38.80 -19.45 41.47
N THR A 7 37.97 -20.38 41.88
CA THR A 7 37.23 -21.23 40.92
C THR A 7 36.17 -20.38 40.26
N MET A 8 36.33 -20.15 38.96
CA MET A 8 35.25 -19.56 38.16
C MET A 8 34.18 -20.63 37.97
N GLU A 9 33.02 -20.44 38.59
CA GLU A 9 31.83 -21.18 38.19
C GLU A 9 31.49 -20.84 36.76
N LYS A 10 31.42 -21.85 35.90
CA LYS A 10 30.81 -21.70 34.58
C LYS A 10 29.33 -21.37 34.81
N ILE A 11 28.98 -20.12 34.70
CA ILE A 11 27.59 -19.71 34.51
C ILE A 11 27.15 -20.34 33.18
N PRO A 12 26.19 -21.27 33.16
CA PRO A 12 25.65 -21.76 31.90
C PRO A 12 25.04 -20.55 31.19
N LEU A 13 25.67 -20.10 30.12
CA LEU A 13 25.07 -19.23 29.14
C LEU A 13 23.96 -20.05 28.44
N ASN A 14 22.86 -20.31 29.15
CA ASN A 14 21.58 -20.59 28.53
C ASN A 14 21.05 -19.26 27.96
N GLY A 15 21.90 -18.59 27.21
CA GLY A 15 21.53 -17.48 26.38
C GLY A 15 20.82 -18.05 25.17
N THR A 16 19.51 -18.02 25.19
CA THR A 16 18.72 -18.09 23.95
C THR A 16 19.32 -17.03 23.05
N GLN A 17 19.98 -17.47 21.98
CA GLN A 17 20.73 -16.59 21.10
C GLN A 17 19.70 -15.63 20.45
N GLY A 18 19.81 -14.33 20.74
CA GLY A 18 18.93 -13.32 20.18
C GLY A 18 19.38 -12.98 18.75
N PHE A 19 18.48 -13.04 17.81
CA PHE A 19 18.71 -12.64 16.42
C PHE A 19 18.24 -11.21 16.20
N SER A 20 19.12 -10.36 15.68
CA SER A 20 18.78 -8.98 15.36
C SER A 20 17.84 -8.94 14.16
N GLY A 21 16.83 -8.11 14.26
CA GLY A 21 15.84 -7.91 13.22
C GLY A 21 15.35 -6.46 13.14
N THR A 22 14.55 -6.21 12.11
CA THR A 22 13.92 -4.92 11.88
C THR A 22 12.41 -5.13 11.70
N ILE A 23 11.63 -4.23 12.26
CA ILE A 23 10.18 -4.21 12.10
C ILE A 23 9.84 -3.59 10.75
N GLU A 24 9.01 -4.29 9.97
CA GLU A 24 8.49 -3.84 8.68
C GLU A 24 6.96 -3.71 8.75
N GLU A 25 6.38 -2.88 7.91
CA GLU A 25 4.94 -2.78 7.76
C GLU A 25 4.33 -4.08 7.24
N MET A 26 3.10 -4.42 7.67
CA MET A 26 2.37 -5.58 7.15
C MET A 26 2.06 -5.40 5.68
N THR A 27 1.54 -4.23 5.31
CA THR A 27 1.24 -3.83 3.93
C THR A 27 1.62 -2.38 3.76
N GLY A 28 2.36 -2.08 2.72
CA GLY A 28 2.71 -0.73 2.31
C GLY A 28 2.37 -0.51 0.84
N SER A 29 1.80 0.63 0.50
CA SER A 29 1.55 1.04 -0.87
C SER A 29 1.99 2.48 -1.08
N THR A 30 2.82 2.68 -2.09
CA THR A 30 3.14 4.01 -2.58
C THR A 30 2.04 4.45 -3.53
N LEU A 31 1.36 5.52 -3.19
CA LEU A 31 0.25 6.05 -3.95
C LEU A 31 0.73 7.14 -4.88
N SER A 32 0.22 7.13 -6.11
CA SER A 32 0.55 8.07 -7.18
C SER A 32 -0.70 8.42 -7.96
N PHE A 33 -0.71 9.58 -8.61
CA PHE A 33 -1.77 9.93 -9.55
C PHE A 33 -1.57 9.17 -10.87
N PRO A 34 -2.64 8.64 -11.48
CA PRO A 34 -2.58 8.09 -12.84
C PRO A 34 -2.62 9.18 -13.92
N VAL A 35 -2.92 10.44 -13.54
CA VAL A 35 -2.90 11.63 -14.41
C VAL A 35 -1.85 12.62 -13.94
N GLY A 36 -1.30 13.41 -14.87
CA GLY A 36 -0.38 14.50 -14.55
C GLY A 36 -1.12 15.81 -14.26
N GLY A 37 -0.51 16.66 -13.48
CA GLY A 37 -1.05 17.99 -13.18
C GLY A 37 -0.35 18.65 -12.00
N THR A 38 -0.77 19.86 -11.67
CA THR A 38 -0.28 20.59 -10.49
C THR A 38 -1.09 20.17 -9.25
N ILE A 39 -0.43 19.85 -8.17
CA ILE A 39 -1.10 19.50 -6.90
C ILE A 39 -1.83 20.74 -6.37
N GLY A 40 -3.15 20.66 -6.31
CA GLY A 40 -4.00 21.71 -5.76
C GLY A 40 -4.03 21.68 -4.24
N GLN A 41 -4.21 20.50 -3.65
CA GLN A 41 -4.29 20.31 -2.21
C GLN A 41 -3.77 18.94 -1.78
N ILE A 42 -3.11 18.91 -0.61
CA ILE A 42 -2.80 17.69 0.12
C ILE A 42 -3.56 17.74 1.45
N ALA A 43 -4.49 16.81 1.65
CA ALA A 43 -5.41 16.79 2.79
C ALA A 43 -4.87 16.00 4.00
N VAL A 44 -3.64 15.46 3.90
CA VAL A 44 -3.06 14.57 4.91
C VAL A 44 -1.66 15.01 5.32
N THR A 45 -1.26 14.59 6.54
CA THR A 45 0.08 14.78 7.09
C THR A 45 0.72 13.44 7.41
N VAL A 46 2.06 13.41 7.50
CA VAL A 46 2.80 12.21 7.94
C VAL A 46 2.39 11.86 9.38
N GLY A 47 2.17 10.57 9.63
CA GLY A 47 1.66 10.06 10.90
C GLY A 47 0.12 10.06 11.02
N GLN A 48 -0.59 10.69 10.11
CA GLN A 48 -2.07 10.75 10.14
C GLN A 48 -2.69 9.42 9.75
N ARG A 49 -3.74 9.03 10.48
CA ARG A 49 -4.59 7.89 10.14
C ARG A 49 -5.63 8.29 9.11
N VAL A 50 -5.81 7.45 8.10
CA VAL A 50 -6.80 7.64 7.06
C VAL A 50 -7.66 6.38 6.90
N ALA A 51 -8.95 6.58 6.64
CA ALA A 51 -9.86 5.50 6.30
C ALA A 51 -9.79 5.18 4.81
N LYS A 52 -10.14 3.93 4.43
CA LYS A 52 -10.33 3.57 3.02
C LYS A 52 -11.28 4.53 2.33
N GLY A 53 -10.92 5.03 1.15
CA GLY A 53 -11.68 5.99 0.36
C GLY A 53 -11.48 7.46 0.76
N ALA A 54 -10.75 7.76 1.84
CA ALA A 54 -10.44 9.15 2.20
C ALA A 54 -9.58 9.81 1.13
N ILE A 55 -9.87 11.06 0.81
CA ILE A 55 -9.09 11.86 -0.14
C ILE A 55 -7.75 12.24 0.52
N ILE A 56 -6.68 11.92 -0.15
CA ILE A 56 -5.29 12.18 0.27
C ILE A 56 -4.78 13.46 -0.35
N ALA A 57 -4.94 13.61 -1.66
CA ALA A 57 -4.50 14.77 -2.41
C ALA A 57 -5.36 14.95 -3.68
N THR A 58 -5.35 16.15 -4.22
CA THR A 58 -6.00 16.48 -5.50
C THR A 58 -5.04 17.23 -6.41
N VAL A 59 -5.13 16.97 -7.70
CA VAL A 59 -4.51 17.81 -8.75
C VAL A 59 -5.54 18.76 -9.34
N ASP A 60 -5.08 19.80 -10.03
CA ASP A 60 -5.96 20.74 -10.73
C ASP A 60 -6.81 19.99 -11.78
N GLU A 61 -8.11 20.01 -11.57
CA GLU A 61 -9.09 19.30 -12.40
C GLU A 61 -9.69 20.15 -13.52
N SER A 62 -9.32 21.45 -13.62
CA SER A 62 -9.99 22.43 -14.49
C SER A 62 -10.06 21.98 -15.94
N THR A 63 -8.94 21.53 -16.51
CA THR A 63 -8.87 21.08 -17.91
C THR A 63 -9.64 19.79 -18.14
N LEU A 64 -9.54 18.83 -17.20
CA LEU A 64 -10.23 17.54 -17.29
C LEU A 64 -11.72 17.68 -17.05
N GLN A 65 -12.14 18.62 -16.18
CA GLN A 65 -13.55 18.99 -15.99
C GLN A 65 -14.15 19.53 -17.28
N ASN A 66 -13.44 20.41 -18.00
CA ASN A 66 -13.91 20.95 -19.28
C ASN A 66 -14.01 19.83 -20.35
N THR A 67 -13.06 18.91 -20.39
CA THR A 67 -13.09 17.75 -21.28
C THR A 67 -14.28 16.83 -20.96
N TYR A 68 -14.54 16.58 -19.70
CA TYR A 68 -15.69 15.81 -19.26
C TYR A 68 -17.01 16.49 -19.67
N ASN A 69 -17.14 17.79 -19.42
CA ASN A 69 -18.33 18.56 -19.79
C ASN A 69 -18.62 18.51 -21.29
N ALA A 70 -17.57 18.61 -22.12
CA ALA A 70 -17.70 18.49 -23.58
C ALA A 70 -18.15 17.09 -24.00
N SER A 71 -17.56 16.03 -23.42
CA SER A 71 -17.95 14.65 -23.72
C SER A 71 -19.35 14.32 -23.23
N ALA A 72 -19.76 14.84 -22.06
CA ALA A 72 -21.12 14.68 -21.53
C ALA A 72 -22.17 15.38 -22.43
N ALA A 73 -21.84 16.56 -23.00
CA ALA A 73 -22.72 17.24 -23.93
C ALA A 73 -22.89 16.45 -25.26
N LEU A 74 -21.82 15.85 -25.77
CA LEU A 74 -21.87 14.97 -26.94
C LEU A 74 -22.70 13.71 -26.68
N LEU A 75 -22.57 13.11 -25.48
CA LEU A 75 -23.40 11.97 -25.08
C LEU A 75 -24.88 12.36 -25.03
N ALA A 76 -25.21 13.46 -24.38
CA ALA A 76 -26.60 13.96 -24.31
C ALA A 76 -27.21 14.20 -25.71
N GLN A 77 -26.40 14.76 -26.66
CA GLN A 77 -26.83 14.93 -28.05
C GLN A 77 -27.09 13.56 -28.73
N ALA A 78 -26.21 12.60 -28.54
CA ALA A 78 -26.35 11.25 -29.11
C ALA A 78 -27.55 10.50 -28.52
N GLU A 79 -27.83 10.66 -27.23
CA GLU A 79 -28.99 10.08 -26.56
C GLU A 79 -30.29 10.65 -27.10
N ASP A 80 -30.38 11.98 -27.26
CA ASP A 80 -31.57 12.65 -27.82
C ASP A 80 -31.84 12.21 -29.28
N ALA A 81 -30.76 12.15 -30.09
CA ALA A 81 -30.88 11.63 -31.45
C ALA A 81 -31.32 10.16 -31.50
N TYR A 82 -30.75 9.33 -30.64
CA TYR A 82 -31.13 7.92 -30.52
C TYR A 82 -32.60 7.76 -30.12
N GLN A 83 -33.09 8.53 -29.13
CA GLN A 83 -34.49 8.45 -28.71
C GLN A 83 -35.48 8.83 -29.83
N ARG A 84 -35.16 9.88 -30.61
CA ARG A 84 -35.99 10.27 -31.73
C ARG A 84 -36.01 9.20 -32.85
N LEU A 85 -34.84 8.65 -33.17
CA LEU A 85 -34.72 7.60 -34.21
C LEU A 85 -35.33 6.28 -33.76
N LYS A 86 -35.31 5.98 -32.43
CA LYS A 86 -35.99 4.82 -31.85
C LYS A 86 -37.51 4.87 -32.10
N GLN A 87 -38.13 6.03 -31.90
CA GLN A 87 -39.57 6.19 -32.17
C GLN A 87 -39.93 5.94 -33.64
N LEU A 88 -39.06 6.36 -34.58
CA LEU A 88 -39.25 6.13 -36.03
C LEU A 88 -39.01 4.65 -36.38
N HIS A 89 -38.04 4.03 -35.78
CA HIS A 89 -37.74 2.61 -35.97
C HIS A 89 -38.88 1.71 -35.43
N ASP A 90 -39.38 2.00 -34.23
CA ASP A 90 -40.48 1.23 -33.61
C ASP A 90 -41.77 1.36 -34.44
N ASN A 91 -41.95 2.45 -35.19
CA ASN A 91 -43.08 2.64 -36.14
C ASN A 91 -42.80 2.08 -37.54
N GLY A 92 -41.68 1.41 -37.78
CA GLY A 92 -41.29 0.83 -39.06
C GLY A 92 -40.93 1.88 -40.14
N SER A 93 -40.70 3.12 -39.77
CA SER A 93 -40.42 4.26 -40.69
C SER A 93 -38.93 4.57 -40.83
N LEU A 94 -38.01 3.82 -40.19
CA LEU A 94 -36.57 4.03 -40.24
C LEU A 94 -35.86 2.86 -40.92
N PRO A 95 -34.98 3.10 -41.91
CA PRO A 95 -34.11 2.05 -42.48
C PRO A 95 -33.18 1.46 -41.40
N GLU A 96 -32.98 0.14 -41.42
CA GLU A 96 -32.15 -0.57 -40.45
C GLU A 96 -30.71 -0.03 -40.33
N ILE A 97 -30.13 0.39 -41.47
CA ILE A 97 -28.79 0.96 -41.51
C ILE A 97 -28.68 2.24 -40.66
N GLN A 98 -29.71 3.10 -40.68
CA GLN A 98 -29.72 4.35 -39.90
C GLN A 98 -29.93 4.05 -38.40
N TRP A 99 -30.68 3.00 -38.07
CA TRP A 99 -30.86 2.54 -36.73
C TRP A 99 -29.54 2.04 -36.11
N VAL A 100 -28.82 1.17 -36.84
CA VAL A 100 -27.50 0.67 -36.45
C VAL A 100 -26.49 1.79 -36.30
N GLU A 101 -26.52 2.79 -37.19
CA GLU A 101 -25.65 3.98 -37.10
C GLU A 101 -25.94 4.78 -35.81
N ALA A 102 -27.22 5.02 -35.49
CA ALA A 102 -27.60 5.73 -34.27
C ALA A 102 -27.14 5.00 -33.00
N GLN A 103 -27.31 3.68 -32.96
CA GLN A 103 -26.80 2.86 -31.85
C GLN A 103 -25.28 2.95 -31.72
N SER A 104 -24.56 2.94 -32.83
CA SER A 104 -23.10 3.01 -32.86
C SER A 104 -22.60 4.37 -32.36
N LYS A 105 -23.25 5.46 -32.78
CA LYS A 105 -22.94 6.83 -32.33
C LYS A 105 -23.18 7.00 -30.82
N LEU A 106 -24.30 6.46 -30.31
CA LEU A 106 -24.60 6.47 -28.88
C LEU A 106 -23.52 5.73 -28.08
N LYS A 107 -23.16 4.52 -28.50
CA LYS A 107 -22.12 3.72 -27.84
C LYS A 107 -20.75 4.44 -27.84
N GLN A 108 -20.40 5.07 -28.97
CA GLN A 108 -19.16 5.84 -29.09
C GLN A 108 -19.13 7.04 -28.15
N ALA A 109 -20.22 7.83 -28.08
CA ALA A 109 -20.33 8.99 -27.20
C ALA A 109 -20.29 8.57 -25.72
N ALA A 110 -20.99 7.47 -25.35
CA ALA A 110 -20.97 6.92 -23.99
C ALA A 110 -19.55 6.47 -23.59
N ALA A 111 -18.84 5.78 -24.47
CA ALA A 111 -17.47 5.36 -24.20
C ALA A 111 -16.52 6.58 -24.03
N SER A 112 -16.69 7.62 -24.84
CA SER A 112 -15.90 8.85 -24.73
C SER A 112 -16.17 9.60 -23.42
N GLU A 113 -17.42 9.71 -23.00
CA GLU A 113 -17.80 10.31 -21.70
C GLU A 113 -17.20 9.51 -20.54
N GLN A 114 -17.28 8.18 -20.58
CA GLN A 114 -16.75 7.32 -19.53
C GLN A 114 -15.22 7.47 -19.37
N VAL A 115 -14.48 7.60 -20.45
CA VAL A 115 -13.03 7.87 -20.43
C VAL A 115 -12.74 9.23 -19.80
N ALA A 116 -13.48 10.27 -20.21
CA ALA A 116 -13.31 11.62 -19.66
C ALA A 116 -13.66 11.69 -18.16
N ARG A 117 -14.74 11.03 -17.75
CA ARG A 117 -15.14 10.89 -16.35
C ARG A 117 -14.05 10.21 -15.53
N LYS A 118 -13.53 9.08 -16.02
CA LYS A 118 -12.46 8.36 -15.33
C LYS A 118 -11.21 9.23 -15.16
N SER A 119 -10.83 9.99 -16.17
CA SER A 119 -9.69 10.90 -16.08
C SER A 119 -9.91 12.02 -15.07
N LEU A 120 -11.15 12.52 -14.94
CA LEU A 120 -11.52 13.49 -13.93
C LEU A 120 -11.51 12.89 -12.52
N ASP A 121 -12.03 11.68 -12.34
CA ASP A 121 -12.00 10.96 -11.06
C ASP A 121 -10.56 10.70 -10.61
N ASP A 122 -9.65 10.44 -11.55
CA ASP A 122 -8.24 10.20 -11.31
C ASP A 122 -7.45 11.46 -10.86
N CYS A 123 -8.08 12.64 -10.89
CA CYS A 123 -7.55 13.86 -10.24
C CYS A 123 -7.59 13.80 -8.73
N ARG A 124 -8.31 12.85 -8.16
CA ARG A 124 -8.46 12.67 -6.72
C ARG A 124 -7.78 11.40 -6.27
N LEU A 125 -6.70 11.55 -5.51
CA LEU A 125 -5.99 10.43 -4.94
C LEU A 125 -6.65 10.00 -3.64
N CYS A 126 -7.24 8.80 -3.63
CA CYS A 126 -7.93 8.25 -2.46
C CYS A 126 -7.17 7.07 -1.86
N ALA A 127 -7.32 6.85 -0.54
CA ALA A 127 -6.73 5.74 0.17
C ALA A 127 -7.37 4.39 -0.27
N PRO A 128 -6.62 3.43 -0.80
CA PRO A 128 -7.15 2.12 -1.22
C PRO A 128 -7.52 1.22 -0.03
N PHE A 129 -6.94 1.46 1.12
CA PHE A 129 -7.23 0.78 2.39
C PHE A 129 -7.03 1.75 3.56
N SER A 130 -7.56 1.40 4.74
CA SER A 130 -7.34 2.18 5.96
C SER A 130 -5.93 1.96 6.49
N GLY A 131 -5.22 3.03 6.84
CA GLY A 131 -3.82 2.95 7.29
C GLY A 131 -3.30 4.27 7.83
N ILE A 132 -1.98 4.38 7.88
CA ILE A 132 -1.24 5.56 8.34
C ILE A 132 -0.34 6.05 7.21
N ILE A 133 -0.29 7.36 7.03
CA ILE A 133 0.64 8.00 6.09
C ILE A 133 2.04 7.94 6.69
N SER A 134 2.93 7.13 6.10
CA SER A 134 4.31 6.99 6.58
C SER A 134 5.26 8.00 5.94
N GLU A 135 4.97 8.44 4.72
CA GLU A 135 5.83 9.35 3.96
C GLU A 135 4.99 10.24 3.04
N LYS A 136 5.45 11.47 2.85
CA LYS A 136 4.91 12.44 1.89
C LYS A 136 6.07 12.90 1.01
N SER A 137 5.99 12.65 -0.30
CA SER A 137 7.07 12.88 -1.26
C SER A 137 6.87 14.13 -2.11
N VAL A 138 5.75 14.84 -1.95
CA VAL A 138 5.38 16.00 -2.78
C VAL A 138 4.77 17.12 -1.94
N GLU A 139 4.76 18.35 -2.50
CA GLU A 139 4.18 19.53 -1.87
C GLU A 139 3.06 20.16 -2.73
N THR A 140 2.17 20.91 -2.09
CA THR A 140 1.12 21.68 -2.78
C THR A 140 1.76 22.68 -3.75
N GLY A 141 1.20 22.79 -4.96
CA GLY A 141 1.75 23.61 -6.04
C GLY A 141 2.81 22.91 -6.90
N GLN A 142 3.27 21.73 -6.51
CA GLN A 142 4.22 20.95 -7.30
C GLN A 142 3.54 20.28 -8.48
N ASN A 143 4.24 20.25 -9.64
CA ASN A 143 3.78 19.49 -10.79
C ASN A 143 4.18 18.03 -10.68
N VAL A 144 3.23 17.11 -10.88
CA VAL A 144 3.42 15.67 -10.83
C VAL A 144 3.13 15.02 -12.18
N MET A 145 3.88 13.96 -12.44
CA MET A 145 3.67 13.10 -13.62
C MET A 145 2.94 11.81 -13.23
N PRO A 146 2.25 11.15 -14.16
CA PRO A 146 1.65 9.84 -13.90
C PRO A 146 2.65 8.85 -13.31
N GLY A 147 2.27 8.20 -12.20
CA GLY A 147 3.12 7.23 -11.49
C GLY A 147 4.17 7.83 -10.55
N MET A 148 4.30 9.16 -10.45
CA MET A 148 5.20 9.80 -9.49
C MET A 148 4.71 9.57 -8.05
N PRO A 149 5.57 9.08 -7.11
CA PRO A 149 5.21 8.88 -5.71
C PRO A 149 4.67 10.16 -5.07
N VAL A 150 3.51 10.07 -4.41
CA VAL A 150 2.87 11.18 -3.69
C VAL A 150 2.95 10.95 -2.19
N VAL A 151 2.42 9.83 -1.74
CA VAL A 151 2.48 9.41 -0.33
C VAL A 151 2.70 7.91 -0.23
N LYS A 152 3.26 7.46 0.89
CA LYS A 152 3.30 6.05 1.27
C LYS A 152 2.27 5.80 2.36
N LEU A 153 1.33 4.88 2.09
CA LEU A 153 0.30 4.44 3.02
C LEU A 153 0.66 3.05 3.54
N VAL A 154 0.67 2.87 4.86
CA VAL A 154 1.04 1.61 5.51
C VAL A 154 -0.02 1.15 6.51
N THR A 155 -0.12 -0.17 6.71
CA THR A 155 -0.89 -0.75 7.80
C THR A 155 0.07 -1.30 8.85
N ILE A 156 -0.20 -0.97 10.12
CA ILE A 156 0.62 -1.38 11.26
C ILE A 156 -0.17 -2.06 12.39
N HIS A 157 -1.43 -2.46 12.16
CA HIS A 157 -2.19 -3.29 13.12
C HIS A 157 -1.52 -4.64 13.39
N GLN A 158 -0.86 -5.15 12.37
CA GLN A 158 0.11 -6.24 12.44
C GLN A 158 1.38 -5.74 11.77
N VAL A 159 2.50 -6.25 12.24
CA VAL A 159 3.81 -5.93 11.67
C VAL A 159 4.57 -7.21 11.35
N LYS A 160 5.48 -7.13 10.41
CA LYS A 160 6.43 -8.19 10.11
C LYS A 160 7.75 -7.85 10.76
N VAL A 161 8.32 -8.79 11.47
CA VAL A 161 9.67 -8.69 11.98
C VAL A 161 10.57 -9.49 11.07
N LYS A 162 11.43 -8.81 10.35
CA LYS A 162 12.42 -9.40 9.45
C LYS A 162 13.70 -9.64 10.22
N VAL A 163 14.12 -10.89 10.29
CA VAL A 163 15.27 -11.35 11.08
C VAL A 163 16.24 -12.11 10.20
N ALA A 164 17.52 -11.87 10.38
CA ALA A 164 18.59 -12.63 9.74
C ALA A 164 19.05 -13.76 10.66
N VAL A 165 18.74 -15.00 10.28
CA VAL A 165 19.12 -16.21 11.03
C VAL A 165 20.29 -16.90 10.35
N PRO A 166 21.42 -17.16 11.04
CA PRO A 166 22.59 -17.85 10.48
C PRO A 166 22.27 -19.27 10.01
N GLU A 167 23.09 -19.77 9.07
CA GLU A 167 22.93 -21.09 8.45
C GLU A 167 22.92 -22.25 9.48
N ASN A 168 23.71 -22.17 10.52
CA ASN A 168 23.77 -23.18 11.59
C ASN A 168 22.50 -23.27 12.43
N GLU A 169 21.68 -22.20 12.47
CA GLU A 169 20.46 -22.13 13.32
C GLU A 169 19.17 -22.29 12.49
N ILE A 170 19.23 -22.04 11.17
CA ILE A 170 18.03 -22.04 10.31
C ILE A 170 17.34 -23.41 10.28
N ALA A 171 18.06 -24.50 10.51
CA ALA A 171 17.50 -25.84 10.51
C ALA A 171 16.47 -26.05 11.64
N GLN A 172 16.60 -25.32 12.74
CA GLN A 172 15.72 -25.38 13.91
C GLN A 172 14.46 -24.53 13.73
N VAL A 173 14.46 -23.57 12.79
CA VAL A 173 13.34 -22.67 12.53
C VAL A 173 12.25 -23.40 11.76
N ARG A 174 11.01 -23.34 12.29
CA ARG A 174 9.81 -23.93 11.66
C ARG A 174 8.73 -22.86 11.49
N ILE A 175 8.06 -22.92 10.36
CA ILE A 175 6.88 -22.09 10.12
C ILE A 175 5.79 -22.45 11.14
N GLY A 176 5.14 -21.44 11.74
CA GLY A 176 4.15 -21.60 12.80
C GLY A 176 4.74 -21.64 14.21
N GLN A 177 6.07 -21.69 14.35
CA GLN A 177 6.73 -21.64 15.66
C GLN A 177 6.55 -20.24 16.29
N THR A 178 6.31 -20.20 17.60
CA THR A 178 6.24 -18.95 18.38
C THR A 178 7.64 -18.40 18.62
N ALA A 179 7.80 -17.10 18.45
CA ALA A 179 9.01 -16.36 18.75
C ALA A 179 8.70 -15.16 19.64
N ARG A 180 9.63 -14.83 20.53
CA ARG A 180 9.55 -13.63 21.37
C ARG A 180 10.39 -12.52 20.76
N ILE A 181 9.78 -11.37 20.59
CA ILE A 181 10.38 -10.17 19.97
C ILE A 181 10.56 -9.12 21.05
N MET A 182 11.80 -8.84 21.41
CA MET A 182 12.14 -7.78 22.34
C MET A 182 12.51 -6.51 21.57
N VAL A 183 11.90 -5.39 21.93
CA VAL A 183 12.10 -4.10 21.28
C VAL A 183 12.77 -3.12 22.25
N PRO A 184 14.08 -2.84 22.12
CA PRO A 184 14.81 -1.95 23.03
C PRO A 184 14.26 -0.53 23.06
N ALA A 185 13.76 -0.03 21.93
CA ALA A 185 13.16 1.31 21.83
C ALA A 185 11.86 1.48 22.66
N LEU A 186 11.27 0.36 23.12
CA LEU A 186 10.06 0.34 23.96
C LEU A 186 10.39 -0.27 25.35
N ASP A 187 11.48 0.19 25.97
CA ASP A 187 11.94 -0.25 27.30
C ASP A 187 12.10 -1.78 27.41
N ASN A 188 12.62 -2.42 26.36
CA ASN A 188 12.76 -3.87 26.22
C ASN A 188 11.43 -4.65 26.34
N ARG A 189 10.32 -4.02 25.99
CA ARG A 189 9.01 -4.69 25.94
C ARG A 189 9.06 -5.89 25.00
N VAL A 190 8.48 -7.01 25.46
CA VAL A 190 8.45 -8.26 24.72
C VAL A 190 7.07 -8.46 24.08
N PHE A 191 7.09 -8.83 22.82
CA PHE A 191 5.90 -9.17 22.03
C PHE A 191 6.02 -10.62 21.58
N GLU A 192 4.91 -11.30 21.49
CA GLU A 192 4.86 -12.65 20.92
C GLU A 192 4.45 -12.58 19.46
N GLY A 193 5.09 -13.42 18.64
CA GLY A 193 4.77 -13.52 17.22
C GLY A 193 4.92 -14.94 16.72
N SER A 194 4.41 -15.21 15.54
CA SER A 194 4.53 -16.49 14.86
C SER A 194 5.39 -16.37 13.60
N ILE A 195 6.25 -17.33 13.37
CA ILE A 195 7.08 -17.41 12.16
C ILE A 195 6.17 -17.75 10.98
N ILE A 196 6.05 -16.83 10.01
CA ILE A 196 5.19 -16.99 8.84
C ILE A 196 5.96 -17.32 7.56
N GLU A 197 7.24 -16.96 7.51
CA GLU A 197 8.06 -17.14 6.32
C GLU A 197 9.49 -17.49 6.71
N LYS A 198 10.06 -18.46 6.00
CA LYS A 198 11.46 -18.89 6.11
C LYS A 198 12.07 -18.83 4.72
N GLY A 199 13.05 -17.96 4.54
CA GLY A 199 13.78 -17.82 3.28
C GLY A 199 14.44 -19.11 2.84
N VAL A 200 14.38 -19.38 1.55
CA VAL A 200 15.00 -20.58 0.94
C VAL A 200 16.41 -20.33 0.40
N ALA A 201 16.82 -19.07 0.30
CA ALA A 201 18.14 -18.67 -0.17
C ALA A 201 18.86 -17.87 0.91
N ALA A 202 20.14 -18.19 1.11
CA ALA A 202 21.00 -17.42 2.00
C ALA A 202 21.45 -16.13 1.31
N HIS A 203 21.53 -15.05 2.09
CA HIS A 203 22.17 -13.83 1.64
C HIS A 203 23.68 -14.06 1.49
N ALA A 204 24.23 -13.80 0.30
CA ALA A 204 25.58 -14.20 -0.09
C ALA A 204 26.69 -13.64 0.83
N LEU A 205 26.53 -12.41 1.32
CA LEU A 205 27.53 -11.74 2.17
C LEU A 205 27.44 -12.16 3.63
N SER A 206 26.23 -12.25 4.21
CA SER A 206 26.01 -12.52 5.63
C SER A 206 25.84 -14.02 5.95
N ARG A 207 25.70 -14.90 4.94
CA ARG A 207 25.36 -16.32 5.09
C ARG A 207 24.21 -16.57 6.06
N SER A 208 23.21 -15.68 6.01
CA SER A 208 22.02 -15.75 6.82
C SER A 208 20.77 -15.89 5.97
N TYR A 209 19.78 -16.54 6.51
CA TYR A 209 18.46 -16.70 5.90
C TYR A 209 17.49 -15.69 6.48
N GLU A 210 16.66 -15.13 5.63
CA GLU A 210 15.62 -14.21 6.07
C GLU A 210 14.45 -15.00 6.67
N VAL A 211 14.07 -14.65 7.89
CA VAL A 211 12.89 -15.20 8.58
C VAL A 211 11.96 -14.05 8.90
N LYS A 212 10.66 -14.20 8.59
CA LYS A 212 9.65 -13.20 8.94
C LYS A 212 8.72 -13.73 10.00
N VAL A 213 8.56 -12.93 11.04
CA VAL A 213 7.67 -13.19 12.17
C VAL A 213 6.51 -12.20 12.10
N LEU A 214 5.28 -12.70 12.15
CA LEU A 214 4.08 -11.89 12.26
C LEU A 214 3.85 -11.56 13.74
N VAL A 215 3.68 -10.29 14.04
CA VAL A 215 3.40 -9.79 15.38
C VAL A 215 2.15 -8.93 15.36
N ASP A 216 1.21 -9.21 16.26
CA ASP A 216 0.02 -8.38 16.45
C ASP A 216 0.41 -7.07 17.15
N ASN A 217 -0.11 -5.95 16.67
CA ASN A 217 0.21 -4.62 17.15
C ASN A 217 -1.09 -3.79 17.36
N PRO A 218 -2.00 -4.25 18.24
CA PRO A 218 -3.29 -3.57 18.44
C PRO A 218 -3.12 -2.15 18.99
N GLU A 219 -2.11 -1.92 19.83
CA GLU A 219 -1.79 -0.60 20.38
C GLU A 219 -1.04 0.30 19.36
N GLN A 220 -0.57 -0.26 18.25
CA GLN A 220 0.19 0.42 17.20
C GLN A 220 1.46 1.13 17.70
N VAL A 221 2.09 0.56 18.72
CA VAL A 221 3.36 1.05 19.29
C VAL A 221 4.59 0.56 18.51
N LEU A 222 4.47 -0.59 17.84
CA LEU A 222 5.51 -1.10 16.95
C LEU A 222 5.47 -0.32 15.63
N MET A 223 6.56 0.38 15.34
CA MET A 223 6.68 1.19 14.13
C MET A 223 7.68 0.56 13.16
N PRO A 224 7.40 0.60 11.84
CA PRO A 224 8.38 0.20 10.83
C PRO A 224 9.71 0.94 11.01
N GLY A 225 10.83 0.21 10.83
CA GLY A 225 12.17 0.73 11.04
C GLY A 225 12.75 0.52 12.43
N MET A 226 11.95 0.16 13.44
CA MET A 226 12.48 -0.18 14.78
C MET A 226 13.33 -1.45 14.72
N ILE A 227 14.44 -1.42 15.45
CA ILE A 227 15.31 -2.59 15.65
C ILE A 227 14.74 -3.42 16.79
N CYS A 228 14.82 -4.73 16.66
CA CYS A 228 14.36 -5.69 17.65
C CYS A 228 15.30 -6.89 17.75
N GLN A 229 15.12 -7.70 18.77
CA GLN A 229 15.80 -8.97 18.95
C GLN A 229 14.76 -10.09 19.04
N MET A 230 14.92 -11.10 18.19
CA MET A 230 14.06 -12.30 18.21
C MET A 230 14.72 -13.40 19.02
N TYR A 231 13.96 -14.02 19.91
CA TYR A 231 14.31 -15.20 20.66
C TYR A 231 13.37 -16.35 20.28
N MET A 232 13.94 -17.47 19.89
CA MET A 232 13.16 -18.68 19.61
C MET A 232 12.92 -19.47 20.89
N ASN A 233 11.72 -20.01 21.01
CA ASN A 233 11.37 -20.92 22.13
C ASN A 233 11.65 -22.35 21.72
#